data_eaf00a66712922cf682c63db3cd1802e
#
_entry.id   eaf00a66712922cf682c63db3cd1802e
#
_cell.length_a   1.000
_cell.length_b   1.000
_cell.length_c   1.000
_cell.angle_alpha   90.00
_cell.angle_beta   90.00
_cell.angle_gamma   90.00
#
_symmetry.space_group_name_H-M   'P 1'
#
loop_
_entity.id
_entity.type
_entity.pdbx_description
1 polymer ?
#
loop_
_entity_poly.entity_id
_entity_poly.type
_entity_poly.pdbx_seq_one_letter_code
_entity_poly.pdbx_strand_id
1 'polypeptide(L)'
;MGAGSGTDGHAPAVDVTGDAGSFDSGSFPGIEARRGAGGGVASERWRRLLSESPTVLADGAMGTMLFQSGLQFGDPPEVWNLTQPDIIRRIHRGYLDAGSRILLTNTFGGNRLRLGLHKLESRVAELNRTAAILLRAEVDAAGGQALVAGDIGPSGAIMAPLGTLEYEEAVDVFAEQAGALIAGGVDVIWIETMSDLAEIRAAVEGVRRVSSSIPLIATMTFDTRGHTMMGVSPEQAVTALAAWGADAVGGNCGNGPEEMLPVIARMHAAAPDVVLAAKSNVGMPELVDTRAVYRTDAPTMAIQALAMREAGATIIGGCCGSTPEHLAAMAAAVQSTPA
;
A
#
# COMPACT_ATOMS: atom_id res chain seq x y z
N MET A 1 3.69 54.33 -44.11
CA MET A 1 2.75 55.00 -43.20
C MET A 1 1.74 53.97 -42.75
N GLY A 2 1.57 53.75 -41.45
CA GLY A 2 0.56 52.89 -40.90
C GLY A 2 1.09 51.96 -39.85
N ALA A 3 1.37 52.45 -38.64
CA ALA A 3 1.69 51.67 -37.47
C ALA A 3 0.41 51.03 -36.92
N GLY A 4 0.43 49.69 -36.71
CA GLY A 4 -0.61 48.95 -36.00
C GLY A 4 -0.08 48.49 -34.66
N SER A 5 -0.61 49.05 -33.58
CA SER A 5 -0.30 48.74 -32.19
C SER A 5 -0.90 47.39 -31.78
N GLY A 6 -0.07 46.44 -31.42
CA GLY A 6 -0.48 45.20 -30.76
C GLY A 6 -0.77 45.46 -29.28
N THR A 7 -1.96 45.13 -28.85
CA THR A 7 -2.37 45.12 -27.44
C THR A 7 -1.99 43.80 -26.81
N ASP A 8 -1.04 43.84 -25.88
CA ASP A 8 -0.68 42.70 -25.00
C ASP A 8 -1.86 42.41 -24.07
N GLY A 9 -2.56 41.30 -24.35
CA GLY A 9 -3.55 40.73 -23.47
C GLY A 9 -2.91 39.99 -22.31
N HIS A 10 -2.71 40.64 -21.18
CA HIS A 10 -2.37 39.98 -19.92
C HIS A 10 -3.61 39.24 -19.44
N ALA A 11 -3.53 37.91 -19.40
CA ALA A 11 -4.52 37.09 -18.70
C ALA A 11 -4.41 37.34 -17.18
N PRO A 12 -5.54 37.48 -16.46
CA PRO A 12 -5.48 37.70 -15.02
C PRO A 12 -4.91 36.45 -14.29
N ALA A 13 -4.03 36.68 -13.33
CA ALA A 13 -3.54 35.69 -12.41
C ALA A 13 -4.73 35.07 -11.64
N VAL A 14 -4.87 33.75 -11.72
CA VAL A 14 -5.83 33.00 -10.91
C VAL A 14 -5.31 33.02 -9.48
N ASP A 15 -6.09 33.63 -8.59
CA ASP A 15 -5.84 33.64 -7.14
C ASP A 15 -6.08 32.23 -6.60
N VAL A 16 -5.02 31.51 -6.26
CA VAL A 16 -5.04 30.16 -5.67
C VAL A 16 -5.07 30.18 -4.13
N THR A 17 -5.56 31.24 -3.52
CA THR A 17 -5.86 31.29 -2.07
C THR A 17 -7.30 30.83 -1.80
N GLY A 18 -7.73 29.74 -2.43
CA GLY A 18 -8.94 29.01 -2.07
C GLY A 18 -8.76 28.35 -0.73
N ASP A 19 -9.57 28.79 0.23
CA ASP A 19 -9.79 28.27 1.57
C ASP A 19 -9.73 26.74 1.57
N ALA A 20 -8.73 26.17 2.26
CA ALA A 20 -8.66 24.72 2.47
C ALA A 20 -9.87 24.35 3.32
N GLY A 21 -10.92 23.89 2.67
CA GLY A 21 -12.15 23.45 3.32
C GLY A 21 -11.80 22.59 4.52
N SER A 22 -12.33 22.95 5.68
CA SER A 22 -12.14 22.25 6.93
C SER A 22 -12.50 20.78 6.74
N PHE A 23 -11.48 19.92 6.64
CA PHE A 23 -11.68 18.48 6.64
C PHE A 23 -12.33 18.10 7.97
N ASP A 24 -13.56 17.61 7.90
CA ASP A 24 -14.25 17.04 9.06
C ASP A 24 -13.45 15.80 9.52
N SER A 25 -12.73 15.96 10.62
CA SER A 25 -11.98 14.92 11.32
C SER A 25 -12.91 13.95 12.06
N GLY A 26 -14.16 13.81 11.62
CA GLY A 26 -15.16 12.94 12.23
C GLY A 26 -14.61 11.54 12.45
N SER A 27 -14.33 11.21 13.72
CA SER A 27 -13.96 9.86 14.14
C SER A 27 -15.14 8.92 13.90
N PHE A 28 -14.85 7.74 13.36
CA PHE A 28 -15.87 6.69 13.28
C PHE A 28 -16.33 6.29 14.67
N PRO A 29 -17.65 6.14 14.93
CA PRO A 29 -18.15 5.64 16.21
C PRO A 29 -17.53 4.27 16.49
N GLY A 30 -16.87 4.11 17.64
CA GLY A 30 -16.33 2.84 18.11
C GLY A 30 -14.80 2.70 18.11
N ILE A 31 -14.02 3.74 17.78
CA ILE A 31 -12.55 3.69 17.83
C ILE A 31 -12.02 3.53 19.26
N GLU A 32 -12.61 4.19 20.25
CA GLU A 32 -12.25 4.05 21.66
C GLU A 32 -12.55 2.65 22.23
N ALA A 33 -13.60 1.98 21.73
CA ALA A 33 -13.96 0.63 22.15
C ALA A 33 -12.98 -0.46 21.66
N ARG A 34 -12.13 -0.16 20.66
CA ARG A 34 -11.21 -1.14 20.06
C ARG A 34 -9.95 -1.40 20.88
N ARG A 35 -9.52 -0.45 21.70
CA ARG A 35 -8.35 -0.61 22.58
C ARG A 35 -8.55 -1.60 23.71
N GLY A 36 -9.79 -2.06 23.95
CA GLY A 36 -10.17 -2.93 25.06
C GLY A 36 -11.00 -4.19 24.73
N ALA A 37 -11.50 -4.37 23.51
CA ALA A 37 -12.35 -5.51 23.16
C ALA A 37 -11.50 -6.71 22.68
N GLY A 38 -11.77 -7.91 23.21
CA GLY A 38 -11.09 -9.17 22.93
C GLY A 38 -10.82 -9.37 21.43
N GLY A 39 -9.56 -9.26 21.02
CA GLY A 39 -9.14 -9.38 19.65
C GLY A 39 -9.25 -10.82 19.18
N GLY A 40 -9.85 -11.03 18.00
CA GLY A 40 -9.76 -12.32 17.30
C GLY A 40 -8.30 -12.73 17.02
N VAL A 41 -8.10 -13.96 16.57
CA VAL A 41 -6.78 -14.56 16.30
C VAL A 41 -5.89 -13.63 15.42
N ALA A 42 -6.47 -12.95 14.44
CA ALA A 42 -5.75 -12.02 13.56
C ALA A 42 -5.15 -10.84 14.35
N SER A 43 -5.93 -10.21 15.23
CA SER A 43 -5.45 -9.09 16.07
C SER A 43 -4.41 -9.54 17.10
N GLU A 44 -4.45 -10.79 17.56
CA GLU A 44 -3.44 -11.36 18.45
C GLU A 44 -2.11 -11.60 17.72
N ARG A 45 -2.16 -12.18 16.51
CA ARG A 45 -0.97 -12.38 15.66
C ARG A 45 -0.30 -11.07 15.29
N TRP A 46 -1.10 -10.03 14.96
CA TRP A 46 -0.63 -8.68 14.69
C TRP A 46 0.13 -8.09 15.89
N ARG A 47 -0.51 -8.08 17.07
CA ARG A 47 0.11 -7.53 18.29
C ARG A 47 1.38 -8.28 18.68
N ARG A 48 1.38 -9.62 18.56
CA ARG A 48 2.54 -10.44 18.82
C ARG A 48 3.70 -10.08 17.89
N LEU A 49 3.46 -9.97 16.58
CA LEU A 49 4.50 -9.62 15.61
C LEU A 49 5.17 -8.28 15.95
N LEU A 50 4.40 -7.27 16.28
CA LEU A 50 4.94 -5.94 16.64
C LEU A 50 5.66 -5.93 18.00
N SER A 51 5.28 -6.81 18.93
CA SER A 51 5.95 -6.92 20.23
C SER A 51 7.26 -7.71 20.19
N GLU A 52 7.40 -8.64 19.25
CA GLU A 52 8.59 -9.49 19.10
C GLU A 52 9.74 -8.81 18.33
N SER A 53 9.44 -7.76 17.55
CA SER A 53 10.44 -7.16 16.66
C SER A 53 10.29 -5.63 16.59
N PRO A 54 11.36 -4.89 16.91
CA PRO A 54 11.36 -3.42 16.80
C PRO A 54 11.23 -2.95 15.33
N THR A 55 11.60 -3.81 14.39
CA THR A 55 11.42 -3.61 12.96
C THR A 55 10.88 -4.87 12.32
N VAL A 56 9.80 -4.74 11.57
CA VAL A 56 9.13 -5.83 10.85
C VAL A 56 9.38 -5.67 9.36
N LEU A 57 9.91 -6.72 8.72
CA LEU A 57 10.09 -6.71 7.27
C LEU A 57 8.79 -7.12 6.57
N ALA A 58 8.25 -6.25 5.73
CA ALA A 58 7.23 -6.61 4.75
C ALA A 58 7.89 -7.18 3.49
N ASP A 59 7.09 -7.66 2.55
CA ASP A 59 7.57 -8.20 1.28
C ASP A 59 8.00 -7.11 0.27
N GLY A 60 8.28 -7.56 -0.95
CA GLY A 60 8.66 -6.73 -2.09
C GLY A 60 7.62 -6.76 -3.21
N ALA A 61 8.07 -6.39 -4.41
CA ALA A 61 7.22 -6.21 -5.59
C ALA A 61 6.66 -7.52 -6.14
N MET A 62 5.35 -7.72 -6.05
CA MET A 62 4.67 -8.82 -6.75
C MET A 62 4.72 -8.60 -8.28
N GLY A 63 4.27 -7.45 -8.77
CA GLY A 63 4.21 -7.15 -10.21
C GLY A 63 5.54 -7.30 -10.93
N THR A 64 6.65 -6.81 -10.36
CA THR A 64 7.99 -6.96 -10.93
C THR A 64 8.35 -8.43 -11.11
N MET A 65 8.10 -9.27 -10.11
CA MET A 65 8.39 -10.71 -10.16
C MET A 65 7.50 -11.44 -11.18
N LEU A 66 6.25 -11.01 -11.35
CA LEU A 66 5.33 -11.55 -12.35
C LEU A 66 5.79 -11.22 -13.78
N PHE A 67 6.20 -9.97 -14.04
CA PHE A 67 6.77 -9.58 -15.35
C PHE A 67 8.04 -10.36 -15.67
N GLN A 68 8.92 -10.58 -14.70
CA GLN A 68 10.10 -11.45 -14.86
C GLN A 68 9.73 -12.91 -15.13
N SER A 69 8.57 -13.34 -14.65
CA SER A 69 8.04 -14.68 -14.86
C SER A 69 7.22 -14.83 -16.15
N GLY A 70 7.07 -13.76 -16.94
CA GLY A 70 6.42 -13.82 -18.26
C GLY A 70 5.02 -13.20 -18.33
N LEU A 71 4.52 -12.53 -17.29
CA LEU A 71 3.28 -11.75 -17.37
C LEU A 71 3.45 -10.68 -18.45
N GLN A 72 2.45 -10.54 -19.33
CA GLN A 72 2.50 -9.53 -20.38
C GLN A 72 1.91 -8.21 -19.87
N PHE A 73 2.39 -7.11 -20.44
CA PHE A 73 1.83 -5.79 -20.13
C PHE A 73 0.35 -5.73 -20.56
N GLY A 74 -0.50 -5.33 -19.63
CA GLY A 74 -1.95 -5.25 -19.84
C GLY A 74 -2.73 -6.50 -19.40
N ASP A 75 -2.06 -7.61 -19.05
CA ASP A 75 -2.74 -8.76 -18.47
C ASP A 75 -3.08 -8.51 -17.00
N PRO A 76 -4.24 -8.99 -16.49
CA PRO A 76 -4.59 -8.89 -15.08
C PRO A 76 -3.77 -9.87 -14.23
N PRO A 77 -2.88 -9.38 -13.32
CA PRO A 77 -2.04 -10.22 -12.48
C PRO A 77 -2.83 -11.21 -11.63
N GLU A 78 -4.01 -10.81 -11.18
CA GLU A 78 -4.88 -11.56 -10.27
C GLU A 78 -5.32 -12.91 -10.85
N VAL A 79 -5.43 -13.01 -12.18
CA VAL A 79 -5.79 -14.27 -12.87
C VAL A 79 -4.73 -15.34 -12.67
N TRP A 80 -3.47 -14.97 -12.45
CA TRP A 80 -2.40 -15.93 -12.20
C TRP A 80 -2.55 -16.68 -10.87
N ASN A 81 -3.35 -16.19 -9.95
CA ASN A 81 -3.73 -16.96 -8.76
C ASN A 81 -4.43 -18.28 -9.12
N LEU A 82 -5.08 -18.34 -10.29
CA LEU A 82 -5.78 -19.52 -10.78
C LEU A 82 -5.00 -20.24 -11.89
N THR A 83 -4.42 -19.48 -12.83
CA THR A 83 -3.82 -20.06 -14.06
C THR A 83 -2.35 -20.40 -13.91
N GLN A 84 -1.63 -19.74 -12.97
CA GLN A 84 -0.21 -19.92 -12.71
C GLN A 84 0.11 -19.96 -11.19
N PRO A 85 -0.65 -20.74 -10.39
CA PRO A 85 -0.52 -20.73 -8.93
C PRO A 85 0.88 -21.08 -8.43
N ASP A 86 1.61 -21.93 -9.15
CA ASP A 86 2.98 -22.32 -8.77
C ASP A 86 3.98 -21.17 -8.91
N ILE A 87 3.76 -20.24 -9.85
CA ILE A 87 4.57 -19.02 -9.96
C ILE A 87 4.28 -18.11 -8.78
N ILE A 88 3.01 -17.89 -8.45
CA ILE A 88 2.59 -17.08 -7.30
C ILE A 88 3.21 -17.64 -6.00
N ARG A 89 3.08 -18.93 -5.75
CA ARG A 89 3.66 -19.62 -4.60
C ARG A 89 5.17 -19.42 -4.51
N ARG A 90 5.88 -19.58 -5.62
CA ARG A 90 7.33 -19.41 -5.69
C ARG A 90 7.76 -17.98 -5.33
N ILE A 91 7.02 -16.96 -5.79
CA ILE A 91 7.29 -15.57 -5.44
C ILE A 91 7.10 -15.36 -3.94
N HIS A 92 5.99 -15.80 -3.37
CA HIS A 92 5.74 -15.71 -1.94
C HIS A 92 6.82 -16.43 -1.11
N ARG A 93 7.21 -17.65 -1.55
CA ARG A 93 8.28 -18.40 -0.90
C ARG A 93 9.59 -17.63 -0.93
N GLY A 94 9.94 -17.00 -2.07
CA GLY A 94 11.15 -16.20 -2.17
C GLY A 94 11.20 -15.06 -1.16
N TYR A 95 10.08 -14.38 -0.91
CA TYR A 95 10.01 -13.32 0.11
C TYR A 95 10.00 -13.87 1.54
N LEU A 96 9.37 -15.02 1.80
CA LEU A 96 9.45 -15.70 3.09
C LEU A 96 10.90 -16.10 3.41
N ASP A 97 11.60 -16.72 2.46
CA ASP A 97 12.99 -17.14 2.59
C ASP A 97 13.94 -15.93 2.78
N ALA A 98 13.59 -14.77 2.20
CA ALA A 98 14.29 -13.51 2.42
C ALA A 98 14.05 -12.88 3.80
N GLY A 99 13.15 -13.45 4.62
CA GLY A 99 12.89 -12.98 5.98
C GLY A 99 11.68 -12.07 6.14
N SER A 100 10.84 -11.92 5.12
CA SER A 100 9.59 -11.13 5.23
C SER A 100 8.62 -11.76 6.24
N ARG A 101 8.04 -10.92 7.08
CA ARG A 101 7.10 -11.30 8.15
C ARG A 101 5.67 -10.79 7.90
N ILE A 102 5.48 -9.91 6.92
CA ILE A 102 4.18 -9.51 6.37
C ILE A 102 4.27 -9.66 4.86
N LEU A 103 3.40 -10.47 4.27
CA LEU A 103 3.36 -10.68 2.83
C LEU A 103 1.99 -10.32 2.28
N LEU A 104 1.97 -9.63 1.16
CA LEU A 104 0.75 -9.18 0.48
C LEU A 104 0.29 -10.23 -0.53
N THR A 105 -1.03 -10.42 -0.62
CA THR A 105 -1.64 -11.27 -1.65
C THR A 105 -1.48 -10.65 -3.04
N ASN A 106 -1.54 -11.44 -4.09
CA ASN A 106 -1.57 -10.95 -5.48
C ASN A 106 -2.98 -10.48 -5.85
N THR A 107 -3.42 -9.36 -5.25
CA THR A 107 -4.80 -8.82 -5.36
C THR A 107 -4.88 -7.30 -5.45
N PHE A 108 -3.79 -6.63 -5.81
CA PHE A 108 -3.72 -5.17 -5.92
C PHE A 108 -4.86 -4.58 -6.76
N GLY A 109 -5.14 -5.14 -7.95
CA GLY A 109 -6.25 -4.76 -8.82
C GLY A 109 -7.49 -5.63 -8.64
N GLY A 110 -7.66 -6.29 -7.49
CA GLY A 110 -8.69 -7.30 -7.24
C GLY A 110 -10.10 -6.76 -6.99
N ASN A 111 -10.35 -5.44 -7.06
CA ASN A 111 -11.68 -4.86 -6.96
C ASN A 111 -12.45 -4.93 -8.29
N ARG A 112 -13.79 -4.86 -8.23
CA ARG A 112 -14.64 -5.02 -9.40
C ARG A 112 -14.43 -3.98 -10.51
N LEU A 113 -14.01 -2.75 -10.16
CA LEU A 113 -13.77 -1.70 -11.14
C LEU A 113 -12.51 -2.00 -11.97
N ARG A 114 -11.43 -2.40 -11.30
CA ARG A 114 -10.18 -2.79 -11.98
C ARG A 114 -10.37 -4.08 -12.78
N LEU A 115 -10.98 -5.09 -12.20
CA LEU A 115 -11.27 -6.36 -12.88
C LEU A 115 -12.24 -6.16 -14.05
N GLY A 116 -13.14 -5.18 -13.97
CA GLY A 116 -14.06 -4.83 -15.07
C GLY A 116 -13.37 -4.39 -16.36
N LEU A 117 -12.14 -3.83 -16.27
CA LEU A 117 -11.33 -3.51 -17.45
C LEU A 117 -11.00 -4.76 -18.29
N HIS A 118 -11.07 -5.94 -17.67
CA HIS A 118 -10.80 -7.24 -18.26
C HIS A 118 -12.05 -8.15 -18.35
N LYS A 119 -13.26 -7.62 -18.07
CA LYS A 119 -14.52 -8.36 -18.01
C LYS A 119 -14.50 -9.48 -16.94
N LEU A 120 -13.85 -9.22 -15.83
CA LEU A 120 -13.67 -10.14 -14.70
C LEU A 120 -14.36 -9.65 -13.42
N GLU A 121 -15.20 -8.63 -13.51
CA GLU A 121 -15.89 -8.00 -12.37
C GLU A 121 -16.72 -8.98 -11.54
N SER A 122 -17.25 -10.03 -12.17
CA SER A 122 -18.00 -11.07 -11.47
C SER A 122 -17.11 -12.07 -10.70
N ARG A 123 -15.78 -11.99 -10.86
CA ARG A 123 -14.82 -12.93 -10.26
C ARG A 123 -14.07 -12.37 -9.04
N VAL A 124 -14.48 -11.22 -8.50
CA VAL A 124 -13.85 -10.60 -7.32
C VAL A 124 -13.68 -11.61 -6.18
N ALA A 125 -14.78 -12.28 -5.79
CA ALA A 125 -14.74 -13.21 -4.67
C ALA A 125 -13.79 -14.41 -4.91
N GLU A 126 -13.82 -14.98 -6.11
CA GLU A 126 -12.97 -16.12 -6.48
C GLU A 126 -11.48 -15.75 -6.46
N LEU A 127 -11.10 -14.66 -7.15
CA LEU A 127 -9.70 -14.27 -7.32
C LEU A 127 -9.05 -13.87 -6.00
N ASN A 128 -9.73 -13.04 -5.21
CA ASN A 128 -9.20 -12.57 -3.93
C ASN A 128 -9.11 -13.68 -2.88
N ARG A 129 -10.15 -14.52 -2.77
CA ARG A 129 -10.14 -15.66 -1.85
C ARG A 129 -9.05 -16.65 -2.20
N THR A 130 -8.87 -16.98 -3.49
CA THR A 130 -7.83 -17.91 -3.93
C THR A 130 -6.44 -17.37 -3.62
N ALA A 131 -6.17 -16.09 -3.89
CA ALA A 131 -4.90 -15.47 -3.57
C ALA A 131 -4.56 -15.58 -2.07
N ALA A 132 -5.53 -15.30 -1.19
CA ALA A 132 -5.35 -15.41 0.25
C ALA A 132 -5.05 -16.85 0.68
N ILE A 133 -5.77 -17.84 0.12
CA ILE A 133 -5.54 -19.27 0.40
C ILE A 133 -4.15 -19.71 -0.08
N LEU A 134 -3.70 -19.28 -1.26
CA LEU A 134 -2.36 -19.60 -1.78
C LEU A 134 -1.27 -19.08 -0.86
N LEU A 135 -1.34 -17.81 -0.46
CA LEU A 135 -0.34 -17.21 0.43
C LEU A 135 -0.39 -17.85 1.82
N ARG A 136 -1.59 -18.10 2.37
CA ARG A 136 -1.74 -18.80 3.67
C ARG A 136 -1.04 -20.15 3.65
N ALA A 137 -1.22 -20.94 2.60
CA ALA A 137 -0.58 -22.26 2.48
C ALA A 137 0.96 -22.15 2.49
N GLU A 138 1.53 -21.13 1.84
CA GLU A 138 2.97 -20.90 1.84
C GLU A 138 3.49 -20.44 3.19
N VAL A 139 2.77 -19.55 3.88
CA VAL A 139 3.10 -19.11 5.24
C VAL A 139 3.05 -20.27 6.23
N ASP A 140 2.01 -21.10 6.17
CA ASP A 140 1.87 -22.27 7.07
C ASP A 140 2.97 -23.29 6.81
N ALA A 141 3.31 -23.57 5.55
CA ALA A 141 4.42 -24.45 5.18
C ALA A 141 5.79 -23.93 5.63
N ALA A 142 5.94 -22.60 5.77
CA ALA A 142 7.14 -21.95 6.31
C ALA A 142 7.15 -21.82 7.85
N GLY A 143 6.23 -22.49 8.56
CA GLY A 143 6.17 -22.48 10.03
C GLY A 143 5.20 -21.46 10.63
N GLY A 144 4.40 -20.76 9.82
CA GLY A 144 3.27 -19.94 10.28
C GLY A 144 3.63 -18.62 10.98
N GLN A 145 4.90 -18.19 10.92
CA GLN A 145 5.38 -17.01 11.66
C GLN A 145 5.04 -15.68 10.98
N ALA A 146 4.86 -15.67 9.67
CA ALA A 146 4.51 -14.46 8.93
C ALA A 146 2.99 -14.20 8.94
N LEU A 147 2.59 -12.95 8.69
CA LEU A 147 1.21 -12.56 8.50
C LEU A 147 0.86 -12.54 7.01
N VAL A 148 -0.34 -12.99 6.69
CA VAL A 148 -0.96 -12.86 5.37
C VAL A 148 -1.71 -11.54 5.32
N ALA A 149 -1.25 -10.60 4.49
CA ALA A 149 -1.89 -9.31 4.26
C ALA A 149 -2.75 -9.37 2.99
N GLY A 150 -4.03 -9.10 3.13
CA GLY A 150 -4.93 -8.92 1.98
C GLY A 150 -4.66 -7.57 1.34
N ASP A 151 -4.10 -7.59 0.14
CA ASP A 151 -3.71 -6.39 -0.59
C ASP A 151 -4.89 -5.75 -1.32
N ILE A 152 -5.09 -4.45 -1.11
CA ILE A 152 -6.13 -3.62 -1.74
C ILE A 152 -5.49 -2.36 -2.32
N GLY A 153 -5.38 -2.29 -3.64
CA GLY A 153 -4.95 -1.10 -4.35
C GLY A 153 -6.11 -0.15 -4.70
N PRO A 154 -5.83 0.98 -5.39
CA PRO A 154 -6.84 1.95 -5.81
C PRO A 154 -7.91 1.35 -6.71
N SER A 155 -9.10 1.97 -6.71
CA SER A 155 -10.21 1.58 -7.60
C SER A 155 -9.87 1.74 -9.08
N GLY A 156 -8.95 2.64 -9.40
CA GLY A 156 -8.62 3.03 -10.76
C GLY A 156 -9.58 4.06 -11.36
N ALA A 157 -10.56 4.50 -10.58
CA ALA A 157 -11.50 5.57 -10.94
C ALA A 157 -11.22 6.83 -10.12
N ILE A 158 -11.66 7.98 -10.63
CA ILE A 158 -11.53 9.27 -9.92
C ILE A 158 -12.83 9.50 -9.14
N MET A 159 -12.68 9.87 -7.87
CA MET A 159 -13.80 10.18 -6.98
C MET A 159 -14.56 11.44 -7.42
N ALA A 160 -15.87 11.44 -7.19
CA ALA A 160 -16.68 12.66 -7.35
C ALA A 160 -16.20 13.75 -6.36
N PRO A 161 -16.27 15.04 -6.69
CA PRO A 161 -16.85 15.62 -7.92
C PRO A 161 -15.88 15.71 -9.11
N LEU A 162 -14.58 15.35 -8.95
CA LEU A 162 -13.60 15.43 -10.04
C LEU A 162 -13.79 14.32 -11.07
N GLY A 163 -14.24 13.17 -10.65
CA GLY A 163 -14.62 12.02 -11.47
C GLY A 163 -16.08 11.62 -11.26
N THR A 164 -16.36 10.34 -11.52
CA THR A 164 -17.73 9.80 -11.49
C THR A 164 -17.96 8.77 -10.39
N LEU A 165 -16.92 8.36 -9.65
CA LEU A 165 -17.06 7.36 -8.59
C LEU A 165 -17.64 8.02 -7.34
N GLU A 166 -18.88 7.68 -7.00
CA GLU A 166 -19.54 8.16 -5.79
C GLU A 166 -18.94 7.48 -4.54
N TYR A 167 -18.95 8.19 -3.41
CA TYR A 167 -18.33 7.73 -2.18
C TYR A 167 -18.90 6.38 -1.71
N GLU A 168 -20.22 6.23 -1.64
CA GLU A 168 -20.88 4.99 -1.22
C GLU A 168 -20.60 3.82 -2.17
N GLU A 169 -20.51 4.10 -3.47
CA GLU A 169 -20.11 3.08 -4.44
C GLU A 169 -18.68 2.62 -4.22
N ALA A 170 -17.75 3.55 -3.94
CA ALA A 170 -16.37 3.20 -3.60
C ALA A 170 -16.30 2.34 -2.33
N VAL A 171 -17.06 2.69 -1.29
CA VAL A 171 -17.16 1.88 -0.06
C VAL A 171 -17.63 0.46 -0.37
N ASP A 172 -18.65 0.29 -1.20
CA ASP A 172 -19.17 -1.03 -1.59
C ASP A 172 -18.15 -1.83 -2.41
N VAL A 173 -17.39 -1.17 -3.31
CA VAL A 173 -16.29 -1.78 -4.08
C VAL A 173 -15.22 -2.38 -3.17
N PHE A 174 -14.76 -1.60 -2.20
CA PHE A 174 -13.72 -2.04 -1.26
C PHE A 174 -14.24 -3.05 -0.24
N ALA A 175 -15.50 -2.94 0.19
CA ALA A 175 -16.13 -3.92 1.08
C ALA A 175 -16.22 -5.31 0.43
N GLU A 176 -16.58 -5.38 -0.85
CA GLU A 176 -16.64 -6.64 -1.61
C GLU A 176 -15.26 -7.32 -1.66
N GLN A 177 -14.21 -6.58 -2.01
CA GLN A 177 -12.84 -7.11 -2.05
C GLN A 177 -12.35 -7.55 -0.68
N ALA A 178 -12.51 -6.70 0.34
CA ALA A 178 -12.12 -7.00 1.71
C ALA A 178 -12.84 -8.23 2.26
N GLY A 179 -14.13 -8.38 1.99
CA GLY A 179 -14.91 -9.55 2.38
C GLY A 179 -14.37 -10.85 1.80
N ALA A 180 -13.99 -10.83 0.52
CA ALA A 180 -13.39 -11.99 -0.15
C ALA A 180 -12.01 -12.37 0.43
N LEU A 181 -11.16 -11.38 0.70
CA LEU A 181 -9.86 -11.57 1.32
C LEU A 181 -9.97 -12.16 2.74
N ILE A 182 -10.87 -11.60 3.56
CA ILE A 182 -11.14 -12.09 4.92
C ILE A 182 -11.67 -13.51 4.89
N ALA A 183 -12.59 -13.83 3.96
CA ALA A 183 -13.09 -15.20 3.77
C ALA A 183 -12.00 -16.17 3.29
N GLY A 184 -10.91 -15.68 2.68
CA GLY A 184 -9.73 -16.43 2.32
C GLY A 184 -8.73 -16.64 3.45
N GLY A 185 -8.93 -16.01 4.61
CA GLY A 185 -8.15 -16.25 5.83
C GLY A 185 -6.92 -15.33 5.99
N VAL A 186 -7.01 -14.07 5.55
CA VAL A 186 -5.95 -13.07 5.80
C VAL A 186 -5.88 -12.67 7.29
N ASP A 187 -4.70 -12.30 7.76
CA ASP A 187 -4.46 -11.83 9.14
C ASP A 187 -4.63 -10.31 9.27
N VAL A 188 -4.40 -9.56 8.20
CA VAL A 188 -4.44 -8.10 8.14
C VAL A 188 -4.91 -7.67 6.75
N ILE A 189 -5.56 -6.53 6.64
CA ILE A 189 -5.79 -5.87 5.35
C ILE A 189 -4.73 -4.78 5.18
N TRP A 190 -4.17 -4.70 3.98
CA TRP A 190 -3.26 -3.62 3.59
C TRP A 190 -3.84 -2.85 2.40
N ILE A 191 -4.30 -1.64 2.65
CA ILE A 191 -4.71 -0.68 1.62
C ILE A 191 -3.44 0.06 1.19
N GLU A 192 -3.07 0.01 -0.10
CA GLU A 192 -1.84 0.63 -0.56
C GLU A 192 -2.00 1.51 -1.81
N THR A 193 -1.00 2.38 -2.04
CA THR A 193 -0.83 3.18 -3.27
C THR A 193 -1.97 4.17 -3.50
N MET A 194 -2.65 4.59 -2.46
CA MET A 194 -3.72 5.58 -2.56
C MET A 194 -3.14 7.00 -2.70
N SER A 195 -3.83 7.84 -3.48
CA SER A 195 -3.45 9.24 -3.69
C SER A 195 -4.48 10.23 -3.15
N ASP A 196 -5.73 9.79 -2.99
CA ASP A 196 -6.88 10.61 -2.59
C ASP A 196 -7.35 10.21 -1.18
N LEU A 197 -7.55 11.22 -0.30
CA LEU A 197 -8.09 11.00 1.04
C LEU A 197 -9.53 10.48 1.02
N ALA A 198 -10.35 10.89 0.07
CA ALA A 198 -11.72 10.40 -0.02
C ALA A 198 -11.75 8.93 -0.42
N GLU A 199 -10.90 8.52 -1.38
CA GLU A 199 -10.81 7.13 -1.82
C GLU A 199 -10.30 6.21 -0.70
N ILE A 200 -9.20 6.58 -0.04
CA ILE A 200 -8.66 5.74 1.05
C ILE A 200 -9.60 5.69 2.25
N ARG A 201 -10.35 6.76 2.53
CA ARG A 201 -11.41 6.76 3.56
C ARG A 201 -12.52 5.77 3.20
N ALA A 202 -12.97 5.76 1.95
CA ALA A 202 -13.96 4.80 1.47
C ALA A 202 -13.44 3.36 1.58
N ALA A 203 -12.15 3.12 1.29
CA ALA A 203 -11.54 1.80 1.45
C ALA A 203 -11.49 1.37 2.93
N VAL A 204 -11.07 2.25 3.84
CA VAL A 204 -11.09 2.00 5.29
C VAL A 204 -12.50 1.67 5.77
N GLU A 205 -13.50 2.46 5.37
CA GLU A 205 -14.90 2.22 5.72
C GLU A 205 -15.40 0.90 5.15
N GLY A 206 -15.10 0.58 3.90
CA GLY A 206 -15.43 -0.69 3.26
C GLY A 206 -14.90 -1.89 4.04
N VAL A 207 -13.62 -1.86 4.45
CA VAL A 207 -13.04 -2.88 5.35
C VAL A 207 -13.81 -2.97 6.67
N ARG A 208 -14.13 -1.82 7.27
CA ARG A 208 -14.81 -1.76 8.57
C ARG A 208 -16.29 -2.19 8.52
N ARG A 209 -16.94 -2.10 7.36
CA ARG A 209 -18.29 -2.67 7.15
C ARG A 209 -18.30 -4.20 7.23
N VAL A 210 -17.22 -4.86 6.79
CA VAL A 210 -17.12 -6.33 6.80
C VAL A 210 -16.41 -6.88 8.03
N SER A 211 -15.51 -6.11 8.65
CA SER A 211 -14.84 -6.51 9.89
C SER A 211 -14.45 -5.29 10.73
N SER A 212 -14.99 -5.22 11.94
CA SER A 212 -14.66 -4.16 12.90
C SER A 212 -13.30 -4.38 13.59
N SER A 213 -12.71 -5.59 13.52
CA SER A 213 -11.57 -6.00 14.34
C SER A 213 -10.34 -6.45 13.58
N ILE A 214 -10.43 -6.66 12.26
CA ILE A 214 -9.24 -7.03 11.49
C ILE A 214 -8.20 -5.90 11.53
N PRO A 215 -6.91 -6.20 11.79
CA PRO A 215 -5.87 -5.19 11.70
C PRO A 215 -5.83 -4.57 10.30
N LEU A 216 -5.54 -3.28 10.23
CA LEU A 216 -5.56 -2.50 9.01
C LEU A 216 -4.30 -1.66 8.87
N ILE A 217 -3.57 -1.86 7.79
CA ILE A 217 -2.47 -1.01 7.35
C ILE A 217 -3.00 -0.15 6.20
N ALA A 218 -2.69 1.14 6.21
CA ALA A 218 -3.10 2.07 5.16
C ALA A 218 -1.92 2.93 4.72
N THR A 219 -1.54 2.83 3.43
CA THR A 219 -0.42 3.58 2.86
C THR A 219 -0.83 4.39 1.64
N MET A 220 -0.22 5.56 1.48
CA MET A 220 -0.42 6.47 0.37
C MET A 220 0.87 6.66 -0.43
N THR A 221 0.76 7.11 -1.68
CA THR A 221 1.91 7.38 -2.54
C THR A 221 2.19 8.87 -2.61
N PHE A 222 3.43 9.26 -2.26
CA PHE A 222 3.91 10.65 -2.20
C PHE A 222 4.94 10.89 -3.29
N ASP A 223 4.50 11.02 -4.54
CA ASP A 223 5.32 11.11 -5.74
C ASP A 223 5.41 12.53 -6.31
N THR A 224 4.73 13.49 -5.69
CA THR A 224 4.65 14.88 -6.14
C THR A 224 5.29 15.81 -5.12
N ARG A 225 6.63 15.89 -5.12
CA ARG A 225 7.40 16.77 -4.19
C ARG A 225 7.04 16.54 -2.72
N GLY A 226 6.91 15.27 -2.31
CA GLY A 226 6.55 14.90 -0.94
C GLY A 226 5.08 15.10 -0.59
N HIS A 227 4.21 15.18 -1.59
CA HIS A 227 2.75 15.13 -1.48
C HIS A 227 2.22 14.02 -2.39
N THR A 228 0.98 13.58 -2.19
CA THR A 228 0.32 12.71 -3.15
C THR A 228 -0.04 13.50 -4.41
N MET A 229 -0.40 12.82 -5.49
CA MET A 229 -0.88 13.46 -6.73
C MET A 229 -2.12 14.35 -6.48
N MET A 230 -2.93 14.04 -5.46
CA MET A 230 -4.08 14.85 -5.04
C MET A 230 -3.73 15.94 -4.01
N GLY A 231 -2.43 16.17 -3.75
CA GLY A 231 -1.95 17.25 -2.90
C GLY A 231 -1.97 16.97 -1.39
N VAL A 232 -2.21 15.73 -0.97
CA VAL A 232 -2.22 15.34 0.44
C VAL A 232 -0.79 15.35 1.00
N SER A 233 -0.57 16.04 2.12
CA SER A 233 0.72 16.02 2.82
C SER A 233 0.88 14.79 3.71
N PRO A 234 2.11 14.39 4.08
CA PRO A 234 2.36 13.31 5.04
C PRO A 234 1.67 13.52 6.39
N GLU A 235 1.65 14.75 6.89
CA GLU A 235 1.01 15.10 8.17
C GLU A 235 -0.51 14.94 8.10
N GLN A 236 -1.13 15.37 7.00
CA GLN A 236 -2.55 15.16 6.77
C GLN A 236 -2.89 13.67 6.69
N ALA A 237 -2.10 12.90 5.94
CA ALA A 237 -2.30 11.46 5.77
C ALA A 237 -2.21 10.72 7.11
N VAL A 238 -1.12 10.89 7.88
CA VAL A 238 -0.94 10.16 9.15
C VAL A 238 -2.03 10.51 10.15
N THR A 239 -2.41 11.79 10.24
CA THR A 239 -3.47 12.24 11.16
C THR A 239 -4.82 11.66 10.78
N ALA A 240 -5.20 11.74 9.50
CA ALA A 240 -6.48 11.24 9.03
C ALA A 240 -6.61 9.71 9.16
N LEU A 241 -5.62 8.97 8.68
CA LEU A 241 -5.65 7.51 8.68
C LEU A 241 -5.63 6.93 10.10
N ALA A 242 -4.84 7.51 11.01
CA ALA A 242 -4.85 7.13 12.42
C ALA A 242 -6.22 7.42 13.08
N ALA A 243 -6.82 8.58 12.79
CA ALA A 243 -8.15 8.94 13.30
C ALA A 243 -9.24 8.00 12.75
N TRP A 244 -9.11 7.48 11.54
CA TRP A 244 -10.05 6.51 10.96
C TRP A 244 -9.79 5.07 11.41
N GLY A 245 -8.80 4.85 12.29
CA GLY A 245 -8.56 3.57 12.95
C GLY A 245 -7.73 2.59 12.12
N ALA A 246 -6.79 3.08 11.33
CA ALA A 246 -5.70 2.26 10.83
C ALA A 246 -4.75 1.89 11.98
N ASP A 247 -4.31 0.63 12.01
CA ASP A 247 -3.38 0.11 13.03
C ASP A 247 -1.92 0.41 12.67
N ALA A 248 -1.63 0.66 11.39
CA ALA A 248 -0.40 1.22 10.89
C ALA A 248 -0.67 2.11 9.67
N VAL A 249 0.14 3.15 9.50
CA VAL A 249 -0.01 4.16 8.45
C VAL A 249 1.34 4.38 7.77
N GLY A 250 1.36 4.81 6.51
CA GLY A 250 2.66 5.11 5.91
C GLY A 250 2.64 5.50 4.45
N GLY A 251 3.77 5.26 3.81
CA GLY A 251 3.98 5.49 2.39
C GLY A 251 4.47 4.26 1.65
N ASN A 252 4.02 4.11 0.40
CA ASN A 252 4.56 3.09 -0.49
C ASN A 252 4.72 3.62 -1.92
N CYS A 253 5.45 2.90 -2.76
CA CYS A 253 5.81 3.33 -4.11
C CYS A 253 6.61 4.66 -4.16
N GLY A 254 6.15 5.66 -4.89
CA GLY A 254 6.83 6.94 -5.10
C GLY A 254 8.06 6.81 -5.99
N ASN A 255 8.94 7.81 -5.93
CA ASN A 255 10.11 7.91 -6.80
C ASN A 255 11.36 7.19 -6.24
N GLY A 256 11.23 6.60 -5.07
CA GLY A 256 12.30 5.81 -4.44
C GLY A 256 12.56 6.21 -2.99
N PRO A 257 13.56 5.58 -2.36
CA PRO A 257 13.80 5.73 -0.93
C PRO A 257 14.20 7.13 -0.51
N GLU A 258 14.91 7.88 -1.35
CA GLU A 258 15.37 9.25 -1.05
C GLU A 258 14.20 10.21 -0.84
N GLU A 259 13.11 10.05 -1.62
CA GLU A 259 11.89 10.84 -1.44
C GLU A 259 10.98 10.27 -0.33
N MET A 260 11.02 8.97 -0.07
CA MET A 260 10.25 8.34 0.99
C MET A 260 10.75 8.71 2.39
N LEU A 261 12.07 8.84 2.58
CA LEU A 261 12.68 9.17 3.86
C LEU A 261 12.09 10.43 4.52
N PRO A 262 12.07 11.61 3.85
CA PRO A 262 11.46 12.80 4.43
C PRO A 262 9.94 12.66 4.66
N VAL A 263 9.24 11.85 3.88
CA VAL A 263 7.80 11.56 4.09
C VAL A 263 7.60 10.86 5.43
N ILE A 264 8.36 9.78 5.68
CA ILE A 264 8.28 9.01 6.94
C ILE A 264 8.70 9.89 8.14
N ALA A 265 9.79 10.66 8.02
CA ALA A 265 10.21 11.55 9.09
C ALA A 265 9.15 12.61 9.45
N ARG A 266 8.45 13.18 8.46
CA ARG A 266 7.34 14.12 8.67
C ARG A 266 6.13 13.44 9.30
N MET A 267 5.78 12.23 8.90
CA MET A 267 4.71 11.44 9.53
C MET A 267 5.05 11.14 11.00
N HIS A 268 6.27 10.69 11.27
CA HIS A 268 6.73 10.41 12.65
C HIS A 268 6.70 11.66 13.54
N ALA A 269 7.16 12.78 13.02
CA ALA A 269 7.13 14.05 13.76
C ALA A 269 5.70 14.52 14.08
N ALA A 270 4.74 14.28 13.17
CA ALA A 270 3.33 14.66 13.36
C ALA A 270 2.56 13.69 14.28
N ALA A 271 2.94 12.41 14.32
CA ALA A 271 2.25 11.37 15.08
C ALA A 271 3.25 10.29 15.58
N PRO A 272 4.07 10.58 16.60
CA PRO A 272 5.17 9.71 17.04
C PRO A 272 4.73 8.35 17.59
N ASP A 273 3.49 8.24 18.06
CA ASP A 273 2.94 7.01 18.64
C ASP A 273 2.28 6.09 17.60
N VAL A 274 2.21 6.50 16.32
CA VAL A 274 1.61 5.72 15.25
C VAL A 274 2.64 4.77 14.66
N VAL A 275 2.26 3.50 14.47
CA VAL A 275 3.11 2.52 13.77
C VAL A 275 3.23 2.93 12.30
N LEU A 276 4.47 3.19 11.84
CA LEU A 276 4.71 3.63 10.47
C LEU A 276 5.20 2.51 9.57
N ALA A 277 4.65 2.48 8.34
CA ALA A 277 5.04 1.55 7.27
C ALA A 277 5.69 2.29 6.10
N ALA A 278 6.82 1.77 5.60
CA ALA A 278 7.57 2.30 4.48
C ALA A 278 7.91 1.19 3.46
N LYS A 279 7.28 1.20 2.29
CA LYS A 279 7.58 0.28 1.17
C LYS A 279 7.98 1.09 -0.07
N SER A 280 9.25 1.49 -0.19
CA SER A 280 9.72 2.31 -1.31
C SER A 280 9.99 1.49 -2.57
N ASN A 281 9.88 2.14 -3.73
CA ASN A 281 10.45 1.63 -4.98
C ASN A 281 11.98 1.52 -4.87
N VAL A 282 12.57 0.67 -5.71
CA VAL A 282 14.02 0.52 -5.86
C VAL A 282 14.56 1.63 -6.80
N GLY A 283 14.25 2.89 -6.45
CA GLY A 283 14.53 4.05 -7.28
C GLY A 283 13.57 4.22 -8.46
N MET A 284 13.88 5.17 -9.34
CA MET A 284 13.14 5.39 -10.58
C MET A 284 13.57 4.37 -11.64
N PRO A 285 12.64 3.74 -12.38
CA PRO A 285 12.98 2.84 -13.46
C PRO A 285 13.52 3.61 -14.66
N GLU A 286 14.51 3.03 -15.32
CA GLU A 286 14.92 3.40 -16.67
C GLU A 286 14.13 2.56 -17.69
N LEU A 287 13.64 3.19 -18.75
CA LEU A 287 13.01 2.46 -19.84
C LEU A 287 14.09 1.94 -20.81
N VAL A 288 14.27 0.62 -20.82
CA VAL A 288 15.19 -0.05 -21.76
C VAL A 288 14.37 -1.02 -22.60
N ASP A 289 14.33 -0.80 -23.92
CA ASP A 289 13.57 -1.64 -24.86
C ASP A 289 12.14 -1.98 -24.41
N THR A 290 11.38 -0.97 -23.98
CA THR A 290 10.01 -1.10 -23.46
C THR A 290 9.87 -1.76 -22.08
N ARG A 291 10.97 -2.07 -21.39
CA ARG A 291 10.96 -2.65 -20.05
C ARG A 291 11.44 -1.65 -19.01
N ALA A 292 10.76 -1.62 -17.87
CA ALA A 292 11.24 -0.88 -16.71
C ALA A 292 12.42 -1.64 -16.06
N VAL A 293 13.60 -1.00 -16.03
CA VAL A 293 14.82 -1.55 -15.43
C VAL A 293 15.17 -0.70 -14.20
N TYR A 294 15.29 -1.35 -13.07
CA TYR A 294 15.71 -0.74 -11.80
C TYR A 294 17.20 -1.03 -11.58
N ARG A 295 17.96 -0.02 -11.12
CA ARG A 295 19.43 -0.14 -11.01
C ARG A 295 19.96 -0.10 -9.58
N THR A 296 19.14 0.25 -8.60
CA THR A 296 19.56 0.23 -7.21
C THR A 296 19.81 -1.22 -6.79
N ASP A 297 20.96 -1.48 -6.20
CA ASP A 297 21.36 -2.81 -5.77
C ASP A 297 20.89 -3.15 -4.34
N ALA A 298 20.99 -4.42 -3.98
CA ALA A 298 20.58 -4.90 -2.69
C ALA A 298 21.34 -4.28 -1.49
N PRO A 299 22.66 -4.04 -1.54
CA PRO A 299 23.38 -3.32 -0.49
C PRO A 299 22.85 -1.89 -0.25
N THR A 300 22.54 -1.17 -1.32
CA THR A 300 21.96 0.18 -1.22
C THR A 300 20.57 0.14 -0.54
N MET A 301 19.71 -0.81 -0.92
CA MET A 301 18.42 -0.99 -0.25
C MET A 301 18.55 -1.36 1.23
N ALA A 302 19.59 -2.11 1.61
CA ALA A 302 19.89 -2.42 3.01
C ALA A 302 20.22 -1.14 3.83
N ILE A 303 21.05 -0.25 3.29
CA ILE A 303 21.36 1.05 3.91
C ILE A 303 20.10 1.90 4.06
N GLN A 304 19.28 1.93 3.02
CA GLN A 304 18.04 2.70 3.02
C GLN A 304 17.00 2.15 4.01
N ALA A 305 16.96 0.83 4.22
CA ALA A 305 16.11 0.22 5.24
C ALA A 305 16.48 0.70 6.66
N LEU A 306 17.78 0.80 6.96
CA LEU A 306 18.24 1.38 8.23
C LEU A 306 17.82 2.84 8.36
N ALA A 307 18.01 3.63 7.31
CA ALA A 307 17.60 5.04 7.31
C ALA A 307 16.07 5.21 7.51
N MET A 308 15.24 4.34 6.89
CA MET A 308 13.78 4.34 7.10
C MET A 308 13.42 4.02 8.56
N ARG A 309 14.12 3.07 9.18
CA ARG A 309 13.96 2.77 10.61
C ARG A 309 14.32 3.98 11.48
N GLU A 310 15.44 4.62 11.20
CA GLU A 310 15.87 5.83 11.91
C GLU A 310 14.89 6.99 11.73
N ALA A 311 14.22 7.08 10.57
CA ALA A 311 13.17 8.04 10.31
C ALA A 311 11.84 7.72 11.04
N GLY A 312 11.74 6.59 11.74
CA GLY A 312 10.59 6.19 12.55
C GLY A 312 9.74 5.06 11.98
N ALA A 313 10.12 4.43 10.84
CA ALA A 313 9.37 3.30 10.30
C ALA A 313 9.56 2.04 11.16
N THR A 314 8.46 1.43 11.57
CA THR A 314 8.43 0.12 12.24
C THR A 314 8.30 -1.02 11.22
N ILE A 315 7.52 -0.82 10.15
CA ILE A 315 7.32 -1.81 9.09
C ILE A 315 8.06 -1.30 7.84
N ILE A 316 8.99 -2.10 7.33
CA ILE A 316 9.82 -1.71 6.19
C ILE A 316 9.75 -2.80 5.12
N GLY A 317 9.61 -2.41 3.85
CA GLY A 317 9.55 -3.34 2.73
C GLY A 317 9.98 -2.68 1.43
N GLY A 318 9.88 -3.45 0.36
CA GLY A 318 10.10 -2.95 -1.00
C GLY A 318 8.80 -2.80 -1.77
N CYS A 319 8.77 -1.91 -2.76
CA CYS A 319 7.72 -1.79 -3.76
C CYS A 319 8.33 -2.04 -5.15
N CYS A 320 7.90 -1.36 -6.20
CA CYS A 320 8.32 -1.63 -7.58
C CYS A 320 9.85 -1.77 -7.72
N GLY A 321 10.27 -2.78 -8.48
CA GLY A 321 11.66 -3.11 -8.74
C GLY A 321 12.34 -3.98 -7.67
N SER A 322 11.78 -4.13 -6.47
CA SER A 322 12.39 -4.96 -5.44
C SER A 322 12.22 -6.45 -5.72
N THR A 323 13.19 -7.23 -5.27
CA THR A 323 13.28 -8.69 -5.44
C THR A 323 13.57 -9.35 -4.08
N PRO A 324 13.45 -10.68 -3.96
CA PRO A 324 13.85 -11.37 -2.74
C PRO A 324 15.30 -11.09 -2.31
N GLU A 325 16.23 -10.84 -3.24
CA GLU A 325 17.61 -10.48 -2.93
C GLU A 325 17.70 -9.13 -2.18
N HIS A 326 16.95 -8.12 -2.63
CA HIS A 326 16.86 -6.83 -1.93
C HIS A 326 16.32 -7.01 -0.52
N LEU A 327 15.24 -7.79 -0.36
CA LEU A 327 14.61 -8.03 0.94
C LEU A 327 15.54 -8.81 1.88
N ALA A 328 16.30 -9.78 1.38
CA ALA A 328 17.28 -10.52 2.18
C ALA A 328 18.39 -9.60 2.71
N ALA A 329 18.90 -8.67 1.88
CA ALA A 329 19.87 -7.68 2.32
C ALA A 329 19.29 -6.70 3.37
N MET A 330 18.06 -6.22 3.16
CA MET A 330 17.34 -5.39 4.13
C MET A 330 17.14 -6.13 5.46
N ALA A 331 16.72 -7.43 5.43
CA ALA A 331 16.54 -8.25 6.60
C ALA A 331 17.83 -8.39 7.40
N ALA A 332 18.94 -8.71 6.73
CA ALA A 332 20.25 -8.84 7.36
C ALA A 332 20.69 -7.54 8.04
N ALA A 333 20.46 -6.39 7.39
CA ALA A 333 20.81 -5.08 7.94
C ALA A 333 20.02 -4.73 9.20
N VAL A 334 18.68 -4.86 9.16
CA VAL A 334 17.82 -4.49 10.31
C VAL A 334 17.97 -5.44 11.50
N GLN A 335 18.36 -6.73 11.27
CA GLN A 335 18.62 -7.69 12.34
C GLN A 335 19.98 -7.50 12.99
N SER A 336 21.01 -7.12 12.22
CA SER A 336 22.37 -6.96 12.72
C SER A 336 22.62 -5.66 13.48
N THR A 337 21.73 -4.69 13.34
CA THR A 337 21.86 -3.37 13.98
C THR A 337 20.82 -3.24 15.09
N PRO A 338 21.21 -3.14 16.38
CA PRO A 338 20.27 -2.89 17.49
C PRO A 338 19.45 -1.61 17.23
N ALA A 339 18.21 -1.59 17.72
CA ALA A 339 17.31 -0.44 17.61
C ALA A 339 17.73 0.69 18.56
#